data_c439793ee7531d8905f8d26b915cef33
#
_entry.id   c439793ee7531d8905f8d26b915cef33
#
_cell.length_a   1.000
_cell.length_b   1.000
_cell.length_c   1.000
_cell.angle_alpha   90.00
_cell.angle_beta   90.00
_cell.angle_gamma   90.00
#
_symmetry.space_group_name_H-M   'P 1'
#
loop_
_entity.id
_entity.type
_entity.pdbx_description
1 polymer ?
#
loop_
_entity_poly.entity_id
_entity_poly.type
_entity_poly.pdbx_seq_one_letter_code
_entity_poly.pdbx_strand_id
1 'polypeptide(L)'
;MDLARCDMAEAVAQAFRFSKLVLATPTYNADVFPFMKEFIHHLTERNYQNRTVAFIENGSWAPMAAKVMTKMLEGSKNLTFTDTTVKILSALNDDSKAQIESMANELCKDYLARQDETANKNNLDALFNIGYGLYVVTSSDGSKDNGLIVNTVSQVTNTPNRIAVTI
;
A
#
# COMPACT_ATOMS: atom_id res chain seq x y z
N MET A 1 -2.71 12.55 1.11
CA MET A 1 -3.50 13.68 0.56
C MET A 1 -4.01 14.50 1.73
N ASP A 2 -4.09 15.81 1.59
CA ASP A 2 -4.66 16.71 2.61
C ASP A 2 -6.09 17.05 2.19
N LEU A 3 -7.07 16.51 2.92
CA LEU A 3 -8.50 16.65 2.60
C LEU A 3 -9.01 18.11 2.69
N ALA A 4 -8.27 18.99 3.35
CA ALA A 4 -8.61 20.42 3.40
C ALA A 4 -8.16 21.18 2.14
N ARG A 5 -7.32 20.58 1.29
CA ARG A 5 -6.66 21.23 0.15
C ARG A 5 -6.82 20.49 -1.18
N CYS A 6 -7.25 19.23 -1.15
CA CYS A 6 -7.48 18.46 -2.37
C CYS A 6 -8.97 18.42 -2.73
N ASP A 7 -9.26 18.06 -3.97
CA ASP A 7 -10.62 17.76 -4.38
C ASP A 7 -11.11 16.47 -3.71
N MET A 8 -12.32 16.51 -3.15
CA MET A 8 -12.89 15.38 -2.42
C MET A 8 -13.15 14.18 -3.34
N ALA A 9 -13.57 14.40 -4.58
CA ALA A 9 -13.82 13.31 -5.53
C ALA A 9 -12.51 12.62 -5.92
N GLU A 10 -11.42 13.38 -6.06
CA GLU A 10 -10.08 12.83 -6.29
C GLU A 10 -9.61 11.99 -5.10
N ALA A 11 -9.78 12.49 -3.87
CA ALA A 11 -9.42 11.76 -2.66
C ALA A 11 -10.16 10.42 -2.56
N VAL A 12 -11.45 10.41 -2.85
CA VAL A 12 -12.28 9.20 -2.89
C VAL A 12 -11.79 8.24 -3.96
N ALA A 13 -11.54 8.72 -5.19
CA ALA A 13 -11.02 7.89 -6.27
C ALA A 13 -9.68 7.22 -5.92
N GLN A 14 -8.77 7.95 -5.28
CA GLN A 14 -7.49 7.41 -4.81
C GLN A 14 -7.70 6.35 -3.72
N ALA A 15 -8.63 6.52 -2.79
CA ALA A 15 -8.92 5.52 -1.78
C ALA A 15 -9.41 4.20 -2.40
N PHE A 16 -10.20 4.24 -3.46
CA PHE A 16 -10.64 3.04 -4.19
C PHE A 16 -9.53 2.39 -5.02
N ARG A 17 -8.52 3.16 -5.42
CA ARG A 17 -7.41 2.67 -6.24
C ARG A 17 -6.46 1.75 -5.46
N PHE A 18 -6.26 2.00 -4.17
CA PHE A 18 -5.29 1.28 -3.36
C PHE A 18 -5.96 0.27 -2.41
N SER A 19 -5.25 -0.81 -2.10
CA SER A 19 -5.73 -1.86 -1.18
C SER A 19 -5.60 -1.50 0.29
N LYS A 20 -4.78 -0.49 0.61
CA LYS A 20 -4.48 -0.06 1.98
C LYS A 20 -4.70 1.44 2.12
N LEU A 21 -5.34 1.84 3.20
CA LEU A 21 -5.70 3.23 3.48
C LEU A 21 -5.27 3.60 4.89
N VAL A 22 -4.57 4.70 5.04
CA VAL A 22 -4.25 5.30 6.35
C VAL A 22 -5.08 6.57 6.52
N LEU A 23 -5.91 6.61 7.53
CA LEU A 23 -6.71 7.78 7.89
C LEU A 23 -6.08 8.50 9.08
N ALA A 24 -5.71 9.75 8.89
CA ALA A 24 -5.07 10.59 9.89
C ALA A 24 -5.89 11.85 10.14
N THR A 25 -6.36 12.05 11.38
CA THR A 25 -7.17 13.23 11.73
C THR A 25 -7.05 13.58 13.22
N PRO A 26 -7.17 14.86 13.58
CA PRO A 26 -7.32 15.24 14.97
C PRO A 26 -8.73 14.89 15.48
N THR A 27 -8.82 14.71 16.79
CA THR A 27 -10.09 14.72 17.49
C THR A 27 -10.63 16.16 17.55
N TYR A 28 -11.81 16.36 17.07
CA TYR A 28 -12.47 17.65 17.04
C TYR A 28 -13.88 17.52 17.66
N ASN A 29 -14.10 18.21 18.78
CA ASN A 29 -15.38 18.22 19.49
C ASN A 29 -15.93 16.81 19.80
N ALA A 30 -15.07 15.91 20.32
CA ALA A 30 -15.36 14.50 20.57
C ALA A 30 -15.77 13.68 19.33
N ASP A 31 -15.48 14.19 18.15
CA ASP A 31 -15.76 13.60 16.83
C ASP A 31 -14.47 13.70 15.97
N VAL A 32 -14.56 13.36 14.70
CA VAL A 32 -13.51 13.60 13.70
C VAL A 32 -13.67 14.96 13.05
N PHE A 33 -12.60 15.48 12.48
CA PHE A 33 -12.66 16.74 11.75
C PHE A 33 -13.63 16.66 10.56
N PRO A 34 -14.40 17.70 10.25
CA PRO A 34 -15.50 17.65 9.26
C PRO A 34 -15.12 17.06 7.89
N PHE A 35 -13.97 17.44 7.33
CA PHE A 35 -13.51 16.91 6.04
C PHE A 35 -13.28 15.40 6.09
N MET A 36 -12.76 14.86 7.19
CA MET A 36 -12.59 13.43 7.37
C MET A 36 -13.94 12.72 7.48
N LYS A 37 -14.90 13.33 8.16
CA LYS A 37 -16.26 12.79 8.29
C LYS A 37 -16.95 12.68 6.93
N GLU A 38 -16.88 13.74 6.14
CA GLU A 38 -17.41 13.78 4.79
C GLU A 38 -16.72 12.75 3.87
N PHE A 39 -15.40 12.65 3.94
CA PHE A 39 -14.63 11.67 3.19
C PHE A 39 -15.08 10.23 3.49
N ILE A 40 -15.17 9.85 4.78
CA ILE A 40 -15.61 8.51 5.17
C ILE A 40 -17.06 8.27 4.73
N HIS A 41 -17.93 9.25 4.81
CA HIS A 41 -19.31 9.15 4.34
C HIS A 41 -19.34 8.82 2.82
N HIS A 42 -18.57 9.52 2.02
CA HIS A 42 -18.44 9.22 0.59
C HIS A 42 -17.88 7.83 0.31
N LEU A 43 -16.98 7.31 1.12
CA LEU A 43 -16.48 5.94 0.98
C LEU A 43 -17.59 4.92 1.26
N THR A 44 -18.33 5.08 2.37
CA THR A 44 -19.37 4.15 2.80
C THR A 44 -20.56 4.12 1.85
N GLU A 45 -21.01 5.28 1.34
CA GLU A 45 -22.08 5.37 0.35
C GLU A 45 -21.75 4.64 -0.97
N ARG A 46 -20.45 4.50 -1.29
CA ARG A 46 -19.97 3.84 -2.51
C ARG A 46 -19.48 2.42 -2.31
N ASN A 47 -19.92 1.77 -1.20
CA ASN A 47 -19.57 0.39 -0.86
C ASN A 47 -18.05 0.16 -0.77
N TYR A 48 -17.32 1.03 -0.07
CA TYR A 48 -15.89 0.81 0.18
C TYR A 48 -15.70 -0.50 0.95
N GLN A 49 -14.94 -1.44 0.37
CA GLN A 49 -14.83 -2.80 0.90
C GLN A 49 -13.53 -3.48 0.48
N ASN A 50 -13.21 -4.62 1.10
CA ASN A 50 -12.04 -5.46 0.79
C ASN A 50 -10.73 -4.68 0.88
N ARG A 51 -10.55 -3.93 1.96
CA ARG A 51 -9.38 -3.05 2.17
C ARG A 51 -8.83 -3.21 3.58
N THR A 52 -7.55 -2.88 3.74
CA THR A 52 -6.93 -2.72 5.05
C THR A 52 -6.91 -1.23 5.39
N VAL A 53 -7.39 -0.88 6.58
CA VAL A 53 -7.46 0.50 7.06
C VAL A 53 -6.67 0.65 8.36
N ALA A 54 -5.85 1.67 8.42
CA ALA A 54 -5.08 2.04 9.60
C ALA A 54 -5.44 3.46 10.06
N PHE A 55 -5.27 3.74 11.34
CA PHE A 55 -5.67 5.01 11.94
C PHE A 55 -4.52 5.71 12.63
N ILE A 56 -4.42 7.02 12.40
CA ILE A 56 -3.60 7.95 13.16
C ILE A 56 -4.51 9.01 13.75
N GLU A 57 -4.51 9.13 15.07
CA GLU A 57 -5.30 10.14 15.76
C GLU A 57 -4.43 11.12 16.52
N ASN A 58 -4.85 12.36 16.57
CA ASN A 58 -4.24 13.41 17.38
C ASN A 58 -5.25 13.99 18.35
N GLY A 59 -4.83 14.24 19.58
CA GLY A 59 -5.65 14.89 20.60
C GLY A 59 -4.82 15.16 21.85
N SER A 60 -5.07 16.29 22.53
CA SER A 60 -4.23 16.71 23.66
C SER A 60 -4.29 15.75 24.84
N TRP A 61 -5.45 15.21 25.19
CA TRP A 61 -5.67 14.39 26.40
C TRP A 61 -6.68 13.28 26.24
N ALA A 62 -7.59 13.36 25.28
CA ALA A 62 -8.61 12.34 25.05
C ALA A 62 -8.81 12.12 23.54
N PRO A 63 -7.81 11.55 22.81
CA PRO A 63 -7.99 11.24 21.41
C PRO A 63 -9.10 10.18 21.25
N MET A 64 -10.06 10.47 20.36
CA MET A 64 -11.21 9.60 20.07
C MET A 64 -11.45 9.41 18.58
N ALA A 65 -10.66 10.06 17.75
CA ALA A 65 -10.88 10.07 16.30
C ALA A 65 -10.83 8.65 15.70
N ALA A 66 -9.90 7.81 16.12
CA ALA A 66 -9.80 6.44 15.64
C ALA A 66 -11.07 5.63 15.96
N LYS A 67 -11.59 5.73 17.17
CA LYS A 67 -12.82 5.05 17.58
C LYS A 67 -14.03 5.51 16.76
N VAL A 68 -14.12 6.81 16.50
CA VAL A 68 -15.20 7.37 15.67
C VAL A 68 -15.09 6.88 14.23
N MET A 69 -13.88 6.94 13.64
CA MET A 69 -13.64 6.45 12.27
C MET A 69 -13.96 4.96 12.13
N THR A 70 -13.53 4.13 13.09
CA THR A 70 -13.88 2.70 13.11
C THR A 70 -15.40 2.51 13.09
N LYS A 71 -16.13 3.20 13.96
CA LYS A 71 -17.58 3.11 14.02
C LYS A 71 -18.26 3.54 12.71
N MET A 72 -17.75 4.56 12.06
CA MET A 72 -18.28 5.02 10.77
C MET A 72 -18.08 3.98 9.65
N LEU A 73 -17.05 3.15 9.76
CA LEU A 73 -16.71 2.12 8.77
C LEU A 73 -17.28 0.73 9.10
N GLU A 74 -17.91 0.51 10.26
CA GLU A 74 -18.45 -0.79 10.69
C GLU A 74 -19.44 -1.42 9.70
N GLY A 75 -20.16 -0.61 8.93
CA GLY A 75 -21.09 -1.07 7.89
C GLY A 75 -20.42 -1.55 6.60
N SER A 76 -19.13 -1.33 6.44
CA SER A 76 -18.38 -1.68 5.23
C SER A 76 -17.94 -3.16 5.25
N LYS A 77 -18.07 -3.84 4.10
CA LYS A 77 -17.80 -5.29 4.03
C LYS A 77 -16.29 -5.56 3.92
N ASN A 78 -15.84 -6.60 4.64
CA ASN A 78 -14.48 -7.14 4.52
C ASN A 78 -13.38 -6.05 4.68
N LEU A 79 -13.55 -5.13 5.61
CA LEU A 79 -12.47 -4.26 6.03
C LEU A 79 -11.67 -4.95 7.13
N THR A 80 -10.36 -4.89 7.00
CA THR A 80 -9.39 -5.30 8.02
C THR A 80 -8.78 -4.05 8.63
N PHE A 81 -8.82 -3.93 9.94
CA PHE A 81 -8.15 -2.84 10.64
C PHE A 81 -6.81 -3.32 11.19
N THR A 82 -5.80 -2.44 11.16
CA THR A 82 -4.52 -2.73 11.82
C THR A 82 -4.69 -2.81 13.33
N ASP A 83 -3.93 -3.69 13.97
CA ASP A 83 -3.93 -3.82 15.43
C ASP A 83 -3.37 -2.54 16.08
N THR A 84 -2.36 -1.94 15.44
CA THR A 84 -1.75 -0.69 15.90
C THR A 84 -2.52 0.52 15.42
N THR A 85 -3.05 1.31 16.38
CA THR A 85 -3.54 2.67 16.15
C THR A 85 -2.51 3.66 16.68
N VAL A 86 -2.08 4.60 15.84
CA VAL A 86 -1.09 5.62 16.24
C VAL A 86 -1.80 6.75 16.98
N LYS A 87 -1.34 7.02 18.21
CA LYS A 87 -1.83 8.11 19.05
C LYS A 87 -0.77 9.20 19.20
N ILE A 88 -1.11 10.39 18.75
CA ILE A 88 -0.28 11.58 18.91
C ILE A 88 -0.94 12.49 19.93
N LEU A 89 -0.24 12.79 21.02
CA LEU A 89 -0.72 13.68 22.06
C LEU A 89 -0.14 15.09 21.84
N SER A 90 -0.77 15.85 20.95
CA SER A 90 -0.39 17.18 20.48
C SER A 90 0.85 17.20 19.58
N ALA A 91 1.99 16.68 20.05
CA ALA A 91 3.25 16.64 19.30
C ALA A 91 3.77 15.21 19.15
N LEU A 92 4.50 14.97 18.07
CA LEU A 92 5.16 13.71 17.82
C LEU A 92 6.26 13.48 18.86
N ASN A 93 6.25 12.31 19.51
CA ASN A 93 7.26 11.85 20.47
C ASN A 93 7.79 10.47 20.06
N ASP A 94 8.70 9.90 20.85
CA ASP A 94 9.34 8.64 20.50
C ASP A 94 8.35 7.46 20.57
N ASP A 95 7.38 7.47 21.49
CA ASP A 95 6.33 6.45 21.54
C ASP A 95 5.45 6.48 20.29
N SER A 96 5.03 7.65 19.84
CA SER A 96 4.23 7.78 18.62
C SER A 96 5.01 7.43 17.36
N LYS A 97 6.33 7.69 17.32
CA LYS A 97 7.21 7.21 16.24
C LYS A 97 7.27 5.68 16.21
N ALA A 98 7.45 5.03 17.36
CA ALA A 98 7.46 3.56 17.47
C ALA A 98 6.12 2.96 17.01
N GLN A 99 5.00 3.59 17.36
CA GLN A 99 3.67 3.18 16.87
C GLN A 99 3.53 3.33 15.34
N ILE A 100 4.08 4.40 14.75
CA ILE A 100 4.09 4.59 13.29
C ILE A 100 4.89 3.46 12.62
N GLU A 101 6.05 3.11 13.15
CA GLU A 101 6.88 2.02 12.63
C GLU A 101 6.16 0.67 12.74
N SER A 102 5.51 0.39 13.88
CA SER A 102 4.70 -0.82 14.07
C SER A 102 3.56 -0.91 13.06
N MET A 103 2.79 0.16 12.91
CA MET A 103 1.70 0.23 11.93
C MET A 103 2.22 0.05 10.49
N ALA A 104 3.36 0.65 10.16
CA ALA A 104 3.97 0.51 8.84
C ALA A 104 4.38 -0.95 8.57
N ASN A 105 4.96 -1.63 9.56
CA ASN A 105 5.32 -3.04 9.46
C ASN A 105 4.08 -3.94 9.28
N GLU A 106 2.98 -3.68 10.01
CA GLU A 106 1.71 -4.38 9.81
C GLU A 106 1.18 -4.19 8.38
N LEU A 107 1.18 -2.95 7.88
CA LEU A 107 0.73 -2.65 6.52
C LEU A 107 1.62 -3.27 5.44
N CYS A 108 2.93 -3.43 5.69
CA CYS A 108 3.89 -3.98 4.74
C CYS A 108 4.05 -5.51 4.86
N LYS A 109 3.47 -6.16 5.86
CA LYS A 109 3.67 -7.59 6.15
C LYS A 109 3.47 -8.50 4.95
N ASP A 110 2.39 -8.33 4.22
CA ASP A 110 2.10 -9.15 3.03
C ASP A 110 3.09 -8.89 1.88
N TYR A 111 3.58 -7.66 1.77
CA TYR A 111 4.57 -7.29 0.78
C TYR A 111 5.95 -7.89 1.11
N LEU A 112 6.36 -7.82 2.36
CA LEU A 112 7.62 -8.39 2.84
C LEU A 112 7.59 -9.92 2.72
N ALA A 113 6.50 -10.57 3.10
CA ALA A 113 6.33 -12.03 2.94
C ALA A 113 6.43 -12.45 1.46
N ARG A 114 5.87 -11.69 0.53
CA ARG A 114 6.01 -11.95 -0.92
C ARG A 114 7.43 -11.75 -1.42
N GLN A 115 8.18 -10.81 -0.85
CA GLN A 115 9.60 -10.64 -1.22
C GLN A 115 10.44 -11.83 -0.77
N ASP A 116 10.19 -12.36 0.43
CA ASP A 116 10.88 -13.56 0.93
C ASP A 116 10.53 -14.81 0.09
N GLU A 117 9.28 -14.95 -0.35
CA GLU A 117 8.88 -16.03 -1.27
C GLU A 117 9.45 -15.86 -2.68
N THR A 118 9.58 -14.63 -3.18
CA THR A 118 10.17 -14.36 -4.50
C THR A 118 11.67 -14.44 -4.53
N ALA A 119 12.35 -14.16 -3.42
CA ALA A 119 13.79 -14.38 -3.30
C ALA A 119 14.15 -15.88 -3.34
N ASN A 120 13.23 -16.77 -2.97
CA ASN A 120 13.45 -18.22 -2.91
C ASN A 120 12.82 -19.01 -4.09
N LYS A 121 11.95 -18.42 -4.87
CA LYS A 121 11.48 -18.93 -6.17
C LYS A 121 12.06 -18.03 -7.24
N ASN A 122 12.98 -18.57 -8.08
CA ASN A 122 13.20 -18.00 -9.39
C ASN A 122 11.81 -17.68 -9.96
N ASN A 123 11.52 -16.41 -10.19
CA ASN A 123 10.15 -15.96 -10.49
C ASN A 123 9.78 -16.43 -11.91
N LEU A 124 9.49 -17.75 -12.03
CA LEU A 124 9.14 -18.41 -13.27
C LEU A 124 7.89 -17.78 -13.88
N ASP A 125 6.99 -17.24 -13.02
CA ASP A 125 5.77 -16.58 -13.47
C ASP A 125 6.06 -15.27 -14.21
N ALA A 126 7.19 -14.61 -13.94
CA ALA A 126 7.59 -13.42 -14.70
C ALA A 126 7.87 -13.76 -16.18
N LEU A 127 8.28 -14.99 -16.47
CA LEU A 127 8.57 -15.43 -17.83
C LEU A 127 7.32 -15.62 -18.68
N PHE A 128 6.16 -15.91 -18.05
CA PHE A 128 4.87 -15.95 -18.75
C PHE A 128 4.40 -14.57 -19.22
N ASN A 129 4.98 -13.50 -18.68
CA ASN A 129 4.67 -12.13 -19.05
C ASN A 129 5.64 -11.57 -20.11
N ILE A 130 6.57 -12.39 -20.62
CA ILE A 130 7.45 -11.99 -21.73
C ILE A 130 6.60 -11.86 -22.99
N GLY A 131 6.33 -10.61 -23.38
CA GLY A 131 5.61 -10.28 -24.60
C GLY A 131 6.55 -9.65 -25.64
N TYR A 132 5.96 -9.13 -26.71
CA TYR A 132 6.71 -8.34 -27.67
C TYR A 132 7.07 -6.98 -27.08
N GLY A 133 8.37 -6.65 -27.00
CA GLY A 133 8.82 -5.42 -26.35
C GLY A 133 10.31 -5.15 -26.58
N LEU A 134 10.84 -4.14 -25.90
CA LEU A 134 12.29 -3.86 -25.88
C LEU A 134 12.89 -4.41 -24.59
N TYR A 135 13.90 -5.24 -24.71
CA TYR A 135 14.61 -5.90 -23.62
C TYR A 135 16.09 -5.53 -23.65
N VAL A 136 16.68 -5.43 -22.49
CA VAL A 136 18.14 -5.29 -22.34
C VAL A 136 18.70 -6.64 -21.87
N VAL A 137 19.55 -7.23 -22.68
CA VAL A 137 20.29 -8.45 -22.34
C VAL A 137 21.68 -8.03 -21.91
N THR A 138 22.11 -8.43 -20.74
CA THR A 138 23.45 -8.14 -20.22
C THR A 138 24.21 -9.42 -19.94
N SER A 139 25.51 -9.39 -20.12
CA SER A 139 26.43 -10.44 -19.75
C SER A 139 27.70 -9.87 -19.15
N SER A 140 28.30 -10.59 -18.22
CA SER A 140 29.60 -10.24 -17.63
C SER A 140 30.49 -11.48 -17.57
N ASP A 141 31.78 -11.31 -17.86
CA ASP A 141 32.79 -12.33 -17.62
C ASP A 141 33.59 -12.08 -16.32
N GLY A 142 33.13 -11.12 -15.51
CA GLY A 142 33.77 -10.69 -14.26
C GLY A 142 34.83 -9.61 -14.45
N SER A 143 35.25 -9.34 -15.68
CA SER A 143 36.22 -8.28 -16.02
C SER A 143 35.62 -7.22 -16.94
N LYS A 144 34.63 -7.60 -17.73
CA LYS A 144 33.95 -6.71 -18.68
C LYS A 144 32.48 -7.02 -18.76
N ASP A 145 31.67 -5.97 -18.72
CA ASP A 145 30.23 -6.04 -18.90
C ASP A 145 29.85 -5.68 -20.34
N ASN A 146 28.93 -6.43 -20.91
CA ASN A 146 28.34 -6.17 -22.21
C ASN A 146 26.81 -6.05 -22.09
N GLY A 147 26.21 -5.26 -22.96
CA GLY A 147 24.77 -5.08 -23.02
C GLY A 147 24.28 -4.95 -24.46
N LEU A 148 23.11 -5.50 -24.73
CA LEU A 148 22.46 -5.47 -26.03
C LEU A 148 20.95 -5.21 -25.84
N ILE A 149 20.39 -4.40 -26.73
CA ILE A 149 18.96 -4.21 -26.80
C ILE A 149 18.35 -5.13 -27.84
N VAL A 150 17.35 -5.93 -27.42
CA VAL A 150 16.67 -6.89 -28.31
C VAL A 150 15.16 -6.70 -28.19
N ASN A 151 14.42 -7.07 -29.22
CA ASN A 151 12.95 -6.95 -29.25
C ASN A 151 12.24 -8.31 -29.25
N THR A 152 12.96 -9.40 -29.44
CA THR A 152 12.38 -10.74 -29.48
C THR A 152 13.02 -11.62 -28.42
N VAL A 153 12.24 -11.87 -27.36
CA VAL A 153 12.58 -12.78 -26.27
C VAL A 153 11.39 -13.73 -26.09
N SER A 154 11.64 -15.03 -26.05
CA SER A 154 10.59 -16.04 -25.83
C SER A 154 11.05 -17.15 -24.93
N GLN A 155 10.15 -17.64 -24.07
CA GLN A 155 10.39 -18.81 -23.27
C GLN A 155 10.27 -20.06 -24.14
N VAL A 156 11.28 -20.95 -24.09
CA VAL A 156 11.31 -22.18 -24.87
C VAL A 156 10.88 -23.38 -24.02
N THR A 157 11.38 -23.48 -22.80
CA THR A 157 11.02 -24.54 -21.86
C THR A 157 10.89 -24.01 -20.43
N ASN A 158 10.05 -24.67 -19.63
CA ASN A 158 9.86 -24.34 -18.24
C ASN A 158 10.76 -25.15 -17.29
N THR A 159 11.07 -26.39 -17.66
CA THR A 159 11.92 -27.27 -16.84
C THR A 159 12.88 -28.09 -17.76
N PRO A 160 14.18 -27.78 -17.75
CA PRO A 160 14.82 -26.61 -17.18
C PRO A 160 14.36 -25.32 -17.87
N ASN A 161 14.44 -24.20 -17.14
CA ASN A 161 14.02 -22.93 -17.68
C ASN A 161 14.97 -22.42 -18.77
N ARG A 162 14.49 -22.26 -20.00
CA ARG A 162 15.26 -21.78 -21.14
C ARG A 162 14.53 -20.67 -21.87
N ILE A 163 15.29 -19.66 -22.23
CA ILE A 163 14.84 -18.49 -22.97
C ILE A 163 15.62 -18.41 -24.29
N ALA A 164 14.94 -18.17 -25.39
CA ALA A 164 15.54 -17.80 -26.65
C ALA A 164 15.54 -16.27 -26.78
N VAL A 165 16.69 -15.75 -27.21
CA VAL A 165 16.86 -14.34 -27.52
C VAL A 165 17.34 -14.25 -28.96
N THR A 166 16.60 -13.51 -29.79
CA THR A 166 17.04 -13.26 -31.18
C THR A 166 17.87 -11.99 -31.18
N ILE A 167 19.13 -12.12 -31.61
CA ILE A 167 20.10 -11.05 -31.68
C ILE A 167 20.29 -10.65 -33.15
#